data_bf10646b10d1d02f10c49793a095f8b3
#
_entry.id   bf10646b10d1d02f10c49793a095f8b3
#
_cell.length_a   1.000
_cell.length_b   1.000
_cell.length_c   1.000
_cell.angle_alpha   90.00
_cell.angle_beta   90.00
_cell.angle_gamma   90.00
#
_symmetry.space_group_name_H-M   'P 1'
#
loop_
_entity.id
_entity.type
_entity.pdbx_description
1 polymer ?
#
loop_
_entity_poly.entity_id
_entity_poly.type
_entity_poly.pdbx_seq_one_letter_code
_entity_poly.pdbx_strand_id
1 'polypeptide(L)'
;MGGSAYDWPRTLMARGAEAQLRPEHLRRRPQEARSGALHCFLLDCSASMLKDGKLARAKGVLVALMEEAYRRRDRVALLCFGGNTVELRMPPRRAGAFNDAWLTPIAGGGGTPLTLGVQQAGILLAKHESAQRWLWLLTDGRSTESPTRPPGVDMATVVDFEAGPGALGRAASLAAAWRAAHVRPAL
;
A
#
# COMPACT_ATOMS: atom_id res chain seq x y z
N MET A 1 9.76 23.10 8.45
CA MET A 1 9.40 24.26 7.61
C MET A 1 9.53 23.84 6.16
N GLY A 2 8.43 23.43 5.50
CA GLY A 2 8.43 23.02 4.11
C GLY A 2 8.39 24.25 3.20
N GLY A 3 9.49 24.55 2.53
CA GLY A 3 9.54 25.62 1.55
C GLY A 3 8.70 25.30 0.33
N SER A 4 7.62 26.02 0.10
CA SER A 4 6.81 25.92 -1.11
C SER A 4 7.68 26.30 -2.33
N ALA A 5 8.01 25.32 -3.17
CA ALA A 5 8.79 25.56 -4.36
C ALA A 5 8.03 26.44 -5.37
N TYR A 6 8.72 27.40 -5.97
CA TYR A 6 8.15 28.24 -7.03
C TYR A 6 7.98 27.45 -8.33
N ASP A 7 6.90 27.74 -9.06
CA ASP A 7 6.67 27.29 -10.44
C ASP A 7 7.39 28.26 -11.40
N TRP A 8 8.64 27.97 -11.69
CA TRP A 8 9.48 28.83 -12.52
C TRP A 8 8.92 29.04 -13.92
N PRO A 9 8.41 28.03 -14.65
CA PRO A 9 7.78 28.25 -15.95
C PRO A 9 6.62 29.25 -15.87
N ARG A 10 5.69 29.09 -14.95
CA ARG A 10 4.58 30.02 -14.78
C ARG A 10 5.01 31.40 -14.28
N THR A 11 6.04 31.45 -13.43
CA THR A 11 6.64 32.71 -12.96
C THR A 11 7.26 33.48 -14.11
N LEU A 12 8.02 32.83 -14.97
CA LEU A 12 8.64 33.45 -16.15
C LEU A 12 7.58 33.89 -17.18
N MET A 13 6.53 33.10 -17.36
CA MET A 13 5.39 33.51 -18.22
C MET A 13 4.67 34.73 -17.65
N ALA A 14 4.49 34.80 -16.32
CA ALA A 14 3.86 35.97 -15.67
C ALA A 14 4.74 37.24 -15.74
N ARG A 15 6.05 37.08 -15.75
CA ARG A 15 7.00 38.19 -15.99
C ARG A 15 6.89 38.79 -17.39
N GLY A 16 6.58 37.96 -18.38
CA GLY A 16 6.52 38.37 -19.78
C GLY A 16 7.84 38.97 -20.26
N ALA A 17 7.77 40.14 -20.92
CA ALA A 17 8.92 40.89 -21.45
C ALA A 17 9.60 41.81 -20.44
N GLU A 18 9.14 41.86 -19.20
CA GLU A 18 9.77 42.72 -18.17
C GLU A 18 11.19 42.22 -17.83
N ALA A 19 12.14 43.17 -17.77
CA ALA A 19 13.55 42.82 -17.53
C ALA A 19 13.80 42.31 -16.13
N GLN A 20 13.04 42.79 -15.13
CA GLN A 20 13.22 42.41 -13.74
C GLN A 20 12.09 41.52 -13.22
N LEU A 21 12.46 40.53 -12.40
CA LEU A 21 11.51 39.68 -11.70
C LEU A 21 11.00 40.42 -10.45
N ARG A 22 9.68 40.57 -10.34
CA ARG A 22 9.01 41.20 -9.20
C ARG A 22 8.22 40.19 -8.38
N PRO A 23 7.89 40.46 -7.09
CA PRO A 23 7.11 39.56 -6.25
C PRO A 23 5.74 39.19 -6.85
N GLU A 24 5.08 40.09 -7.57
CA GLU A 24 3.80 39.85 -8.25
C GLU A 24 3.88 38.83 -9.38
N HIS A 25 5.07 38.57 -9.93
CA HIS A 25 5.30 37.56 -10.96
C HIS A 25 5.44 36.16 -10.36
N LEU A 26 5.79 36.05 -9.07
CA LEU A 26 6.05 34.78 -8.43
C LEU A 26 4.79 33.91 -8.41
N ARG A 27 4.86 32.75 -9.04
CA ARG A 27 3.83 31.72 -9.00
C ARG A 27 4.37 30.56 -8.18
N ARG A 28 3.67 30.22 -7.11
CA ARG A 28 3.97 29.00 -6.37
C ARG A 28 3.45 27.83 -7.16
N ARG A 29 4.17 26.74 -7.14
CA ARG A 29 3.60 25.46 -7.62
C ARG A 29 2.29 25.30 -6.88
N PRO A 30 1.15 25.01 -7.57
CA PRO A 30 -0.03 24.58 -6.88
C PRO A 30 0.44 23.45 -5.97
N GLN A 31 0.27 23.61 -4.66
CA GLN A 31 0.42 22.48 -3.77
C GLN A 31 -0.59 21.48 -4.31
N GLU A 32 -0.12 20.40 -4.96
CA GLU A 32 -1.02 19.32 -5.37
C GLU A 32 -1.83 19.04 -4.12
N ALA A 33 -3.14 19.27 -4.18
CA ALA A 33 -4.05 19.05 -3.06
C ALA A 33 -3.61 17.73 -2.47
N ARG A 34 -3.14 17.72 -1.20
CA ARG A 34 -2.39 16.62 -0.58
C ARG A 34 -2.98 15.34 -1.10
N SER A 35 -2.21 14.66 -1.95
CA SER A 35 -2.71 13.56 -2.75
C SER A 35 -3.48 12.63 -1.83
N GLY A 36 -4.61 12.15 -2.24
CA GLY A 36 -5.49 11.28 -1.49
C GLY A 36 -4.77 10.22 -0.64
N ALA A 37 -5.39 9.16 -0.33
CA ALA A 37 -4.78 8.09 0.48
C ALA A 37 -3.57 7.45 -0.23
N LEU A 38 -2.59 7.01 0.54
CA LEU A 38 -1.61 6.03 0.09
C LEU A 38 -2.04 4.65 0.60
N HIS A 39 -2.43 3.78 -0.32
CA HIS A 39 -2.75 2.40 -0.04
C HIS A 39 -1.48 1.55 -0.15
N CYS A 40 -1.03 0.99 0.96
CA CYS A 40 0.04 0.00 0.98
C CYS A 40 -0.59 -1.40 1.05
N PHE A 41 -0.46 -2.16 -0.02
CA PHE A 41 -0.87 -3.55 -0.08
C PHE A 41 0.30 -4.42 0.38
N LEU A 42 0.06 -5.25 1.40
CA LEU A 42 1.00 -6.23 1.92
C LEU A 42 0.43 -7.62 1.64
N LEU A 43 0.95 -8.29 0.60
CA LEU A 43 0.44 -9.57 0.11
C LEU A 43 1.29 -10.73 0.61
N ASP A 44 0.63 -11.68 1.23
CA ASP A 44 1.20 -12.97 1.59
C ASP A 44 1.35 -13.84 0.34
N CYS A 45 2.58 -14.21 0.02
CA CYS A 45 2.95 -15.09 -1.08
C CYS A 45 3.53 -16.43 -0.57
N SER A 46 3.25 -16.79 0.69
CA SER A 46 3.69 -18.03 1.29
C SER A 46 3.12 -19.26 0.58
N ALA A 47 3.73 -20.43 0.83
CA ALA A 47 3.31 -21.70 0.21
C ALA A 47 1.84 -22.06 0.50
N SER A 48 1.28 -21.63 1.64
CA SER A 48 -0.13 -21.84 1.97
C SER A 48 -1.08 -21.05 1.09
N MET A 49 -0.68 -19.84 0.68
CA MET A 49 -1.44 -19.01 -0.25
C MET A 49 -1.46 -19.55 -1.69
N LEU A 50 -0.46 -20.37 -2.07
CA LEU A 50 -0.44 -21.02 -3.38
C LEU A 50 -1.47 -22.15 -3.49
N LYS A 51 -1.94 -22.68 -2.36
CA LYS A 51 -2.91 -23.78 -2.32
C LYS A 51 -4.34 -23.25 -2.49
N ASP A 52 -5.22 -24.10 -3.00
CA ASP A 52 -6.67 -23.89 -3.07
C ASP A 52 -7.07 -22.57 -3.76
N GLY A 53 -6.25 -22.07 -4.69
CA GLY A 53 -6.54 -20.87 -5.44
C GLY A 53 -6.56 -19.55 -4.61
N LYS A 54 -6.07 -19.57 -3.37
CA LYS A 54 -6.09 -18.39 -2.48
C LYS A 54 -5.35 -17.20 -3.08
N LEU A 55 -4.17 -17.44 -3.66
CA LEU A 55 -3.39 -16.37 -4.29
C LEU A 55 -4.12 -15.78 -5.50
N ALA A 56 -4.81 -16.61 -6.29
CA ALA A 56 -5.62 -16.13 -7.41
C ALA A 56 -6.77 -15.23 -6.93
N ARG A 57 -7.45 -15.62 -5.83
CA ARG A 57 -8.49 -14.78 -5.20
C ARG A 57 -7.91 -13.50 -4.64
N ALA A 58 -6.74 -13.57 -3.97
CA ALA A 58 -6.06 -12.37 -3.46
C ALA A 58 -5.70 -11.41 -4.60
N LYS A 59 -5.28 -11.93 -5.76
CA LYS A 59 -5.08 -11.14 -6.98
C LYS A 59 -6.34 -10.40 -7.40
N GLY A 60 -7.48 -11.10 -7.47
CA GLY A 60 -8.76 -10.48 -7.85
C GLY A 60 -9.15 -9.34 -6.91
N VAL A 61 -9.01 -9.54 -5.60
CA VAL A 61 -9.25 -8.50 -4.59
C VAL A 61 -8.30 -7.32 -4.77
N LEU A 62 -7.00 -7.60 -4.96
CA LEU A 62 -6.00 -6.56 -5.16
C LEU A 62 -6.29 -5.71 -6.39
N VAL A 63 -6.67 -6.33 -7.52
CA VAL A 63 -7.07 -5.62 -8.75
C VAL A 63 -8.25 -4.70 -8.46
N ALA A 64 -9.31 -5.20 -7.83
CA ALA A 64 -10.49 -4.39 -7.50
C ALA A 64 -10.15 -3.19 -6.58
N LEU A 65 -9.29 -3.40 -5.58
CA LEU A 65 -8.83 -2.32 -4.70
C LEU A 65 -7.97 -1.29 -5.43
N MET A 66 -7.14 -1.72 -6.36
CA MET A 66 -6.33 -0.83 -7.19
C MET A 66 -7.18 -0.01 -8.18
N GLU A 67 -8.21 -0.61 -8.75
CA GLU A 67 -9.18 0.11 -9.60
C GLU A 67 -9.94 1.19 -8.81
N GLU A 68 -10.33 0.88 -7.57
CA GLU A 68 -10.96 1.87 -6.70
C GLU A 68 -10.00 3.01 -6.34
N ALA A 69 -8.76 2.69 -6.00
CA ALA A 69 -7.71 3.68 -5.76
C ALA A 69 -7.45 4.55 -7.01
N TYR A 70 -7.51 3.96 -8.21
CA TYR A 70 -7.40 4.69 -9.47
C TYR A 70 -8.54 5.69 -9.66
N ARG A 71 -9.80 5.26 -9.43
CA ARG A 71 -10.97 6.14 -9.51
C ARG A 71 -10.89 7.32 -8.56
N ARG A 72 -10.33 7.09 -7.35
CA ARG A 72 -10.12 8.13 -6.33
C ARG A 72 -8.88 8.98 -6.56
N ARG A 73 -8.06 8.65 -7.57
CA ARG A 73 -6.76 9.27 -7.84
C ARG A 73 -5.77 9.12 -6.68
N ASP A 74 -5.92 8.05 -5.91
CA ASP A 74 -5.06 7.70 -4.80
C ASP A 74 -3.72 7.13 -5.28
N ARG A 75 -2.78 7.00 -4.34
CA ARG A 75 -1.49 6.35 -4.57
C ARG A 75 -1.54 4.93 -4.03
N VAL A 76 -0.75 4.05 -4.64
CA VAL A 76 -0.68 2.65 -4.28
C VAL A 76 0.77 2.20 -4.18
N ALA A 77 1.03 1.23 -3.31
CA ALA A 77 2.30 0.51 -3.20
C ALA A 77 2.00 -0.96 -2.94
N LEU A 78 2.88 -1.87 -3.40
CA LEU A 78 2.74 -3.29 -3.20
C LEU A 78 4.02 -3.88 -2.63
N LEU A 79 3.90 -4.52 -1.48
CA LEU A 79 4.89 -5.37 -0.85
C LEU A 79 4.38 -6.81 -0.89
N CYS A 80 5.26 -7.74 -1.22
CA CYS A 80 4.99 -9.17 -1.13
C CYS A 80 5.92 -9.80 -0.12
N PHE A 81 5.42 -10.68 0.72
CA PHE A 81 6.23 -11.41 1.69
C PHE A 81 5.99 -12.93 1.59
N GLY A 82 7.03 -13.71 1.82
CA GLY A 82 6.98 -15.17 1.75
C GLY A 82 8.39 -15.74 1.81
N GLY A 83 8.53 -17.02 2.08
CA GLY A 83 9.83 -17.58 2.39
C GLY A 83 10.42 -16.86 3.59
N ASN A 84 11.59 -16.26 3.45
CA ASN A 84 12.22 -15.43 4.49
C ASN A 84 12.45 -13.99 4.02
N THR A 85 11.72 -13.54 2.99
CA THR A 85 11.96 -12.25 2.35
C THR A 85 10.70 -11.40 2.26
N VAL A 86 10.92 -10.09 2.14
CA VAL A 86 9.89 -9.10 1.80
C VAL A 86 10.40 -8.32 0.61
N GLU A 87 9.60 -8.23 -0.43
CA GLU A 87 9.95 -7.57 -1.67
C GLU A 87 9.01 -6.41 -1.98
N LEU A 88 9.58 -5.25 -2.26
CA LEU A 88 8.83 -4.12 -2.78
C LEU A 88 8.59 -4.31 -4.28
N ARG A 89 7.42 -4.83 -4.64
CA ARG A 89 7.05 -5.11 -6.03
C ARG A 89 6.58 -3.86 -6.78
N MET A 90 6.01 -2.93 -6.06
CA MET A 90 5.59 -1.65 -6.62
C MET A 90 5.83 -0.53 -5.60
N PRO A 91 6.75 0.40 -5.91
CA PRO A 91 6.96 1.57 -5.07
C PRO A 91 5.74 2.50 -5.12
N PRO A 92 5.58 3.40 -4.13
CA PRO A 92 4.48 4.35 -4.08
C PRO A 92 4.36 5.18 -5.36
N ARG A 93 3.25 4.99 -6.07
CA ARG A 93 2.92 5.66 -7.33
C ARG A 93 1.43 5.93 -7.43
N ARG A 94 0.99 6.75 -8.36
CA ARG A 94 -0.44 6.86 -8.68
C ARG A 94 -0.97 5.50 -9.14
N ALA A 95 -2.15 5.15 -8.68
CA ALA A 95 -2.81 3.94 -9.14
C ALA A 95 -2.98 3.99 -10.67
N GLY A 96 -2.78 2.87 -11.33
CA GLY A 96 -2.85 2.72 -12.78
C GLY A 96 -3.14 1.27 -13.15
N ALA A 97 -3.00 0.94 -14.42
CA ALA A 97 -3.25 -0.42 -14.90
C ALA A 97 -2.41 -1.43 -14.10
N PHE A 98 -3.07 -2.52 -13.74
CA PHE A 98 -2.45 -3.62 -13.01
C PHE A 98 -1.56 -4.44 -13.96
N ASN A 99 -0.41 -4.90 -13.44
CA ASN A 99 0.49 -5.79 -14.16
C ASN A 99 0.65 -7.10 -13.37
N ASP A 100 0.25 -8.20 -13.97
CA ASP A 100 0.34 -9.55 -13.38
C ASP A 100 1.76 -9.96 -12.97
N ALA A 101 2.78 -9.40 -13.63
CA ALA A 101 4.18 -9.66 -13.28
C ALA A 101 4.55 -9.23 -11.83
N TRP A 102 3.79 -8.33 -11.23
CA TRP A 102 4.00 -7.92 -9.83
C TRP A 102 3.65 -9.00 -8.81
N LEU A 103 2.90 -10.01 -9.24
CA LEU A 103 2.39 -11.08 -8.38
C LEU A 103 3.04 -12.45 -8.64
N THR A 104 4.21 -12.45 -9.24
CA THR A 104 5.00 -13.69 -9.31
C THR A 104 5.28 -14.19 -7.88
N PRO A 105 5.10 -15.50 -7.63
CA PRO A 105 5.42 -16.05 -6.31
C PRO A 105 6.85 -15.71 -5.90
N ILE A 106 7.03 -15.45 -4.61
CA ILE A 106 8.39 -15.33 -4.06
C ILE A 106 8.96 -16.73 -3.98
N ALA A 107 10.07 -16.97 -4.68
CA ALA A 107 10.78 -18.23 -4.59
C ALA A 107 11.48 -18.33 -3.23
N GLY A 108 11.26 -19.43 -2.51
CA GLY A 108 11.91 -19.69 -1.22
C GLY A 108 11.05 -20.55 -0.31
N GLY A 109 11.67 -21.52 0.36
CA GLY A 109 10.99 -22.45 1.27
C GLY A 109 10.71 -21.83 2.63
N GLY A 110 9.58 -22.15 3.17
CA GLY A 110 9.32 -22.32 4.59
C GLY A 110 9.38 -21.10 5.49
N GLY A 111 8.56 -20.18 5.49
CA GLY A 111 8.39 -19.12 6.49
C GLY A 111 7.39 -18.07 6.00
N THR A 112 6.80 -17.37 6.93
CA THR A 112 5.91 -16.27 6.61
C THR A 112 6.34 -15.08 7.46
N PRO A 113 7.34 -14.28 6.99
CA PRO A 113 7.93 -13.20 7.79
C PRO A 113 6.97 -12.01 7.89
N LEU A 114 5.84 -12.22 8.54
CA LEU A 114 4.76 -11.24 8.65
C LEU A 114 5.23 -9.99 9.41
N THR A 115 6.02 -10.18 10.48
CA THR A 115 6.55 -9.05 11.27
C THR A 115 7.44 -8.15 10.43
N LEU A 116 8.34 -8.74 9.65
CA LEU A 116 9.20 -8.01 8.74
C LEU A 116 8.39 -7.27 7.67
N GLY A 117 7.38 -7.93 7.08
CA GLY A 117 6.48 -7.31 6.11
C GLY A 117 5.75 -6.11 6.67
N VAL A 118 5.18 -6.25 7.86
CA VAL A 118 4.46 -5.17 8.57
C VAL A 118 5.39 -4.00 8.91
N GLN A 119 6.62 -4.29 9.37
CA GLN A 119 7.61 -3.25 9.65
C GLN A 119 8.00 -2.48 8.37
N GLN A 120 8.26 -3.17 7.27
CA GLN A 120 8.61 -2.52 6.01
C GLN A 120 7.45 -1.71 5.43
N ALA A 121 6.22 -2.20 5.54
CA ALA A 121 5.03 -1.45 5.16
C ALA A 121 4.89 -0.16 6.00
N GLY A 122 5.12 -0.24 7.30
CA GLY A 122 5.12 0.92 8.20
C GLY A 122 6.18 1.96 7.82
N ILE A 123 7.41 1.53 7.56
CA ILE A 123 8.50 2.41 7.11
C ILE A 123 8.15 3.08 5.77
N LEU A 124 7.60 2.32 4.83
CA LEU A 124 7.18 2.85 3.53
C LEU A 124 6.10 3.91 3.68
N LEU A 125 5.06 3.63 4.46
CA LEU A 125 3.96 4.56 4.71
C LEU A 125 4.44 5.84 5.44
N ALA A 126 5.36 5.71 6.40
CA ALA A 126 5.90 6.84 7.15
C ALA A 126 6.75 7.78 6.30
N LYS A 127 7.47 7.27 5.29
CA LYS A 127 8.33 8.06 4.40
C LYS A 127 7.56 8.90 3.38
N HIS A 128 6.28 8.61 3.15
CA HIS A 128 5.50 9.30 2.13
C HIS A 128 4.48 10.24 2.75
N GLU A 129 4.52 11.50 2.30
CA GLU A 129 3.51 12.50 2.65
C GLU A 129 2.21 12.18 1.91
N SER A 130 1.19 11.75 2.64
CA SER A 130 -0.16 11.46 2.15
C SER A 130 -1.17 12.02 3.14
N ALA A 131 -2.38 12.35 2.66
CA ALA A 131 -3.45 12.79 3.55
C ALA A 131 -3.88 11.67 4.50
N GLN A 132 -3.88 10.44 3.99
CA GLN A 132 -4.19 9.23 4.75
C GLN A 132 -3.25 8.09 4.36
N ARG A 133 -2.96 7.20 5.30
CA ARG A 133 -2.08 6.03 5.15
C ARG A 133 -2.88 4.77 5.47
N TRP A 134 -3.13 3.96 4.44
CA TRP A 134 -3.95 2.78 4.55
C TRP A 134 -3.11 1.52 4.34
N LEU A 135 -3.18 0.59 5.28
CA LEU A 135 -2.51 -0.70 5.22
C LEU A 135 -3.54 -1.80 4.94
N TRP A 136 -3.32 -2.55 3.88
CA TRP A 136 -4.10 -3.71 3.50
C TRP A 136 -3.24 -4.96 3.62
N LEU A 137 -3.54 -5.82 4.59
CA LEU A 137 -2.88 -7.10 4.72
C LEU A 137 -3.75 -8.19 4.09
N LEU A 138 -3.24 -8.85 3.05
CA LEU A 138 -3.89 -9.94 2.34
C LEU A 138 -3.18 -11.25 2.70
N THR A 139 -3.79 -12.11 3.50
CA THR A 139 -3.17 -13.33 4.04
C THR A 139 -4.19 -14.42 4.32
N ASP A 140 -3.76 -15.68 4.44
CA ASP A 140 -4.58 -16.77 4.97
C ASP A 140 -4.36 -17.01 6.47
N GLY A 141 -3.64 -16.11 7.15
CA GLY A 141 -3.46 -16.16 8.60
C GLY A 141 -2.62 -17.32 9.12
N ARG A 142 -1.85 -18.00 8.27
CA ARG A 142 -1.05 -19.16 8.72
C ARG A 142 0.29 -18.82 9.36
N SER A 143 0.67 -17.54 9.38
CA SER A 143 1.82 -17.10 10.16
C SER A 143 1.62 -17.33 11.64
N THR A 144 2.68 -17.71 12.34
CA THR A 144 2.71 -17.80 13.81
C THR A 144 3.07 -16.47 14.47
N GLU A 145 3.48 -15.48 13.68
CA GLU A 145 3.88 -14.18 14.16
C GLU A 145 2.66 -13.28 14.41
N SER A 146 2.77 -12.42 15.41
CA SER A 146 1.72 -11.48 15.80
C SER A 146 2.30 -10.06 15.93
N PRO A 147 2.66 -9.42 14.83
CA PRO A 147 3.23 -8.07 14.85
C PRO A 147 2.22 -7.05 15.37
N THR A 148 2.75 -5.97 15.95
CA THR A 148 1.93 -4.81 16.32
C THR A 148 1.57 -3.98 15.07
N ARG A 149 0.45 -3.28 15.14
CA ARG A 149 0.06 -2.32 14.09
C ARG A 149 1.14 -1.25 13.93
N PRO A 150 1.59 -0.95 12.71
CA PRO A 150 2.57 0.11 12.49
C PRO A 150 2.04 1.47 12.94
N PRO A 151 2.88 2.31 13.58
CA PRO A 151 2.48 3.66 13.96
C PRO A 151 2.18 4.53 12.73
N GLY A 152 1.26 5.48 12.87
CA GLY A 152 0.91 6.42 11.80
C GLY A 152 0.11 5.84 10.65
N VAL A 153 -0.39 4.62 10.78
CA VAL A 153 -1.38 4.04 9.85
C VAL A 153 -2.77 4.52 10.28
N ASP A 154 -3.45 5.25 9.40
CA ASP A 154 -4.79 5.79 9.69
C ASP A 154 -5.86 4.70 9.62
N MET A 155 -5.78 3.85 8.60
CA MET A 155 -6.68 2.71 8.42
C MET A 155 -5.90 1.43 8.17
N ALA A 156 -6.31 0.33 8.81
CA ALA A 156 -5.80 -1.00 8.55
C ALA A 156 -6.96 -1.96 8.27
N THR A 157 -6.77 -2.83 7.29
CA THR A 157 -7.71 -3.88 6.93
C THR A 157 -6.97 -5.18 6.74
N VAL A 158 -7.46 -6.24 7.36
CA VAL A 158 -6.97 -7.61 7.15
C VAL A 158 -7.98 -8.33 6.26
N VAL A 159 -7.53 -8.70 5.07
CA VAL A 159 -8.30 -9.50 4.11
C VAL A 159 -7.87 -10.95 4.29
N ASP A 160 -8.80 -11.75 4.77
CA ASP A 160 -8.59 -13.12 5.24
C ASP A 160 -9.02 -14.12 4.16
N PHE A 161 -8.06 -14.88 3.64
CA PHE A 161 -8.27 -15.95 2.67
C PHE A 161 -8.29 -17.34 3.30
N GLU A 162 -8.35 -17.41 4.64
CA GLU A 162 -8.48 -18.68 5.33
C GLU A 162 -9.83 -19.32 4.98
N ALA A 163 -9.80 -20.60 4.62
CA ALA A 163 -10.99 -21.34 4.24
C ALA A 163 -10.92 -22.77 4.83
N GLY A 164 -12.10 -23.36 5.05
CA GLY A 164 -12.26 -24.74 5.44
C GLY A 164 -12.30 -25.01 6.94
N PRO A 165 -12.52 -26.28 7.33
CA PRO A 165 -12.75 -26.68 8.72
C PRO A 165 -11.50 -26.60 9.64
N GLY A 166 -10.32 -26.33 9.06
CA GLY A 166 -9.06 -26.13 9.80
C GLY A 166 -8.68 -24.67 9.99
N ALA A 167 -9.65 -23.76 9.98
CA ALA A 167 -9.40 -22.34 10.16
C ALA A 167 -8.84 -22.04 11.55
N LEU A 168 -7.70 -21.38 11.62
CA LEU A 168 -6.99 -21.01 12.84
C LEU A 168 -7.48 -19.69 13.44
N GLY A 169 -8.17 -18.87 12.65
CA GLY A 169 -8.68 -17.56 13.05
C GLY A 169 -7.61 -16.52 13.39
N ARG A 170 -6.37 -16.75 13.00
CA ARG A 170 -5.25 -15.85 13.34
C ARG A 170 -5.37 -14.50 12.65
N ALA A 171 -5.86 -14.47 11.42
CA ALA A 171 -6.11 -13.21 10.69
C ALA A 171 -7.15 -12.35 11.42
N ALA A 172 -8.23 -12.96 11.92
CA ALA A 172 -9.23 -12.29 12.73
C ALA A 172 -8.65 -11.77 14.06
N SER A 173 -7.83 -12.60 14.74
CA SER A 173 -7.17 -12.22 15.99
C SER A 173 -6.21 -11.05 15.78
N LEU A 174 -5.45 -11.04 14.67
CA LEU A 174 -4.56 -9.94 14.32
C LEU A 174 -5.35 -8.66 14.03
N ALA A 175 -6.44 -8.77 13.26
CA ALA A 175 -7.32 -7.63 12.97
C ALA A 175 -7.89 -7.02 14.27
N ALA A 176 -8.33 -7.86 15.20
CA ALA A 176 -8.81 -7.40 16.50
C ALA A 176 -7.71 -6.68 17.31
N ALA A 177 -6.50 -7.24 17.37
CA ALA A 177 -5.35 -6.64 18.04
C ALA A 177 -4.97 -5.27 17.44
N TRP A 178 -5.12 -5.12 16.15
CA TRP A 178 -4.85 -3.87 15.43
C TRP A 178 -6.00 -2.88 15.46
N ARG A 179 -7.17 -3.25 15.96
CA ARG A 179 -8.44 -2.51 15.79
C ARG A 179 -8.68 -2.20 14.30
N ALA A 180 -8.42 -3.18 13.47
CA ALA A 180 -8.52 -3.11 12.02
C ALA A 180 -9.84 -3.75 11.55
N ALA A 181 -10.28 -3.38 10.34
CA ALA A 181 -11.35 -4.10 9.69
C ALA A 181 -10.88 -5.53 9.34
N HIS A 182 -11.77 -6.52 9.52
CA HIS A 182 -11.57 -7.91 9.11
C HIS A 182 -12.55 -8.23 8.01
N VAL A 183 -12.05 -8.64 6.85
CA VAL A 183 -12.86 -8.91 5.66
C VAL A 183 -12.55 -10.31 5.15
N ARG A 184 -13.58 -11.10 4.93
CA ARG A 184 -13.50 -12.36 4.19
C ARG A 184 -14.13 -12.16 2.82
N PRO A 185 -13.36 -12.21 1.73
CA PRO A 185 -13.94 -12.14 0.39
C PRO A 185 -14.89 -13.32 0.17
N ALA A 186 -16.03 -13.07 -0.47
CA ALA A 186 -16.92 -14.15 -0.91
C ALA A 186 -16.15 -15.13 -1.80
N LEU A 187 -16.46 -16.42 -1.65
CA LEU A 187 -15.89 -17.51 -2.46
C LEU A 187 -16.34 -17.42 -3.91
#